data_06450f1a7444d1b45994b6d4abfe20e7
#
_entry.id   06450f1a7444d1b45994b6d4abfe20e7
#
_cell.length_a   1.000
_cell.length_b   1.000
_cell.length_c   1.000
_cell.angle_alpha   90.00
_cell.angle_beta   90.00
_cell.angle_gamma   90.00
#
_symmetry.space_group_name_H-M   'P 1'
#
loop_
_entity.id
_entity.type
_entity.pdbx_description
1 polymer ?
#
loop_
_entity_poly.entity_id
_entity_poly.type
_entity_poly.pdbx_seq_one_letter_code
_entity_poly.pdbx_strand_id
1 'polypeptide(L)'
;MADLTAIGQIPGIVEVVETKSMDFRDRPIHVRISISYHRVDSLPKWVTIENMHDESQKHLVSSGIPGLDSVLGGGLPPNQLYLVQGASGTGKTTFGLQFLFEGLRKGEKVLLIGTSETEQEIRFIAESHNWSFDGIDMYHHDGAQNRELFEQTVILPAEVELPRILENLLDVVEREKPDRLVIDSLTEIRLMAREDYWYWSQLLALKRFFLDKRCTVLLTEIPTPEPFSAIHSIVHGKIELEQIPPGFGPDRRRIRIDKLQGKDFHEGYHDYKIVTGGLVCFPRLIAAEHRHRFEAETISTGNGGFDGILGGGLDTGTSVLLVGPSGTAKSLFATQCAAAAAERGEKVAMYIFDERIQTLLQRSSNVGIDLERYYREGSVRIRQIDPAELSPGEFSSYVQGQIEEGVSIVIIDSLNGYSYAMPEERYLSVHLHELT
;
A
#
# COMPACT_ATOMS: atom_id res chain seq x y z
N MET A 1 42.76 7.37 -25.99
CA MET A 1 43.57 7.58 -24.78
C MET A 1 43.03 8.84 -24.13
N ALA A 2 42.24 8.73 -23.12
CA ALA A 2 41.83 9.82 -22.24
C ALA A 2 42.02 9.30 -20.82
N ASP A 3 42.87 10.03 -20.11
CA ASP A 3 43.34 9.76 -18.76
C ASP A 3 42.23 9.99 -17.74
N LEU A 4 41.87 8.97 -16.95
CA LEU A 4 40.93 9.05 -15.86
C LEU A 4 41.63 8.65 -14.54
N THR A 5 42.53 9.52 -14.11
CA THR A 5 43.13 9.50 -12.77
C THR A 5 42.71 10.76 -12.02
N ALA A 6 41.53 10.74 -11.41
CA ALA A 6 41.21 11.64 -10.30
C ALA A 6 39.93 11.15 -9.60
N ILE A 7 40.06 10.15 -8.72
CA ILE A 7 39.03 9.90 -7.70
C ILE A 7 39.75 9.92 -6.36
N GLY A 8 39.41 10.95 -5.57
CA GLY A 8 39.97 11.16 -4.25
C GLY A 8 39.56 10.04 -3.28
N GLN A 9 40.50 9.65 -2.45
CA GLN A 9 40.30 8.68 -1.37
C GLN A 9 39.30 9.23 -0.34
N ILE A 10 38.16 8.55 -0.22
CA ILE A 10 37.25 8.70 0.91
C ILE A 10 37.42 7.46 1.76
N PRO A 11 37.69 7.54 3.08
CA PRO A 11 37.87 6.36 3.93
C PRO A 11 36.57 5.57 4.03
N GLY A 12 36.58 4.32 3.62
CA GLY A 12 35.45 3.37 3.75
C GLY A 12 34.81 2.94 2.43
N ILE A 13 35.36 3.31 1.28
CA ILE A 13 34.81 2.91 -0.03
C ILE A 13 35.64 1.76 -0.63
N VAL A 14 34.91 0.75 -1.09
CA VAL A 14 35.40 -0.40 -1.84
C VAL A 14 35.97 0.05 -3.19
N GLU A 15 37.24 -0.25 -3.46
CA GLU A 15 37.87 0.01 -4.76
C GLU A 15 37.35 -1.01 -5.78
N VAL A 16 36.60 -0.55 -6.76
CA VAL A 16 36.17 -1.37 -7.91
C VAL A 16 37.24 -1.24 -9.00
N VAL A 17 38.05 -2.24 -9.17
CA VAL A 17 39.00 -2.31 -10.29
C VAL A 17 38.32 -2.97 -11.49
N GLU A 18 37.95 -2.18 -12.46
CA GLU A 18 37.46 -2.64 -13.77
C GLU A 18 38.66 -2.85 -14.69
N THR A 19 39.07 -4.09 -14.95
CA THR A 19 40.05 -4.41 -15.99
C THR A 19 39.33 -4.76 -17.28
N LYS A 20 39.26 -3.82 -18.22
CA LYS A 20 38.87 -4.09 -19.61
C LYS A 20 40.09 -4.56 -20.39
N SER A 21 40.14 -5.85 -20.76
CA SER A 21 40.99 -6.29 -21.87
C SER A 21 40.11 -6.44 -23.12
N MET A 22 40.38 -5.62 -24.12
CA MET A 22 39.81 -5.79 -25.46
C MET A 22 40.70 -6.77 -26.25
N ASP A 23 40.15 -7.92 -26.60
CA ASP A 23 40.71 -8.75 -27.68
C ASP A 23 39.62 -8.97 -28.74
N PHE A 24 39.91 -8.52 -29.95
CA PHE A 24 39.07 -8.60 -31.11
C PHE A 24 39.29 -9.92 -31.81
N ARG A 25 38.59 -10.99 -31.43
CA ARG A 25 38.24 -12.15 -32.28
C ARG A 25 37.36 -13.14 -31.57
N ASP A 26 36.10 -13.22 -31.93
CA ASP A 26 35.12 -14.31 -31.79
C ASP A 26 35.29 -15.30 -30.59
N ARG A 27 35.06 -14.86 -29.36
CA ARG A 27 34.75 -15.74 -28.23
C ARG A 27 33.92 -15.02 -27.18
N PRO A 28 33.06 -15.74 -26.44
CA PRO A 28 32.22 -15.12 -25.40
C PRO A 28 33.09 -14.50 -24.30
N ILE A 29 32.79 -13.24 -23.97
CA ILE A 29 33.49 -12.49 -22.91
C ILE A 29 33.01 -12.99 -21.57
N HIS A 30 33.87 -13.65 -20.81
CA HIS A 30 33.63 -13.93 -19.39
C HIS A 30 34.14 -12.76 -18.55
N VAL A 31 33.22 -11.99 -17.97
CA VAL A 31 33.57 -10.97 -16.96
C VAL A 31 33.67 -11.66 -15.60
N ARG A 32 34.87 -11.74 -15.06
CA ARG A 32 35.10 -12.23 -13.68
C ARG A 32 35.16 -11.01 -12.76
N ILE A 33 34.10 -10.79 -11.98
CA ILE A 33 34.11 -9.77 -10.92
C ILE A 33 34.65 -10.43 -9.64
N SER A 34 35.83 -10.01 -9.18
CA SER A 34 36.36 -10.43 -7.89
C SER A 34 36.12 -9.30 -6.89
N ILE A 35 35.27 -9.53 -5.90
CA ILE A 35 35.03 -8.62 -4.79
C ILE A 35 35.90 -9.06 -3.62
N SER A 36 36.88 -8.23 -3.26
CA SER A 36 37.71 -8.47 -2.07
C SER A 36 37.13 -7.67 -0.90
N TYR A 37 36.68 -8.37 0.14
CA TYR A 37 36.26 -7.73 1.39
C TYR A 37 37.48 -7.60 2.31
N HIS A 38 37.87 -6.40 2.64
CA HIS A 38 38.75 -6.16 3.80
C HIS A 38 37.87 -6.00 5.04
N ARG A 39 38.10 -6.91 5.99
CA ARG A 39 37.46 -6.88 7.30
C ARG A 39 37.96 -5.67 8.07
N VAL A 40 37.07 -4.70 8.33
CA VAL A 40 37.35 -3.57 9.22
C VAL A 40 37.05 -4.04 10.66
N ASP A 41 38.05 -4.27 11.44
CA ASP A 41 37.96 -4.86 12.80
C ASP A 41 37.50 -3.87 13.89
N SER A 42 36.99 -2.69 13.58
CA SER A 42 36.34 -1.85 14.60
C SER A 42 35.50 -0.74 13.99
N LEU A 43 34.21 -0.90 13.99
CA LEU A 43 33.30 0.25 13.90
C LEU A 43 33.23 0.94 15.28
N PRO A 44 33.21 2.27 15.33
CA PRO A 44 33.09 2.98 16.62
C PRO A 44 31.74 2.65 17.28
N LYS A 45 31.75 2.43 18.58
CA LYS A 45 30.62 1.98 19.41
C LYS A 45 29.37 2.90 19.45
N TRP A 46 29.33 3.96 18.65
CA TRP A 46 28.20 4.88 18.60
C TRP A 46 27.24 4.63 17.42
N VAL A 47 27.49 3.60 16.60
CA VAL A 47 26.55 3.15 15.54
C VAL A 47 25.83 1.88 16.01
N THR A 48 25.13 1.95 17.12
CA THR A 48 24.11 0.95 17.45
C THR A 48 22.76 1.62 17.31
N ILE A 49 22.15 1.46 16.14
CA ILE A 49 20.80 1.96 15.80
C ILE A 49 19.70 1.16 16.53
N GLU A 50 20.06 0.08 17.23
CA GLU A 50 19.10 -0.86 17.83
C GLU A 50 18.24 -0.32 18.99
N ASN A 51 18.57 0.83 19.59
CA ASN A 51 17.84 1.32 20.76
C ASN A 51 16.99 2.60 20.53
N MET A 52 16.90 3.12 19.32
CA MET A 52 16.08 4.31 19.05
C MET A 52 14.66 3.99 18.54
N HIS A 53 14.38 2.71 18.19
CA HIS A 53 13.08 2.35 17.60
C HIS A 53 11.95 2.15 18.63
N ASP A 54 12.24 1.91 19.91
CA ASP A 54 11.21 1.46 20.86
C ASP A 54 10.46 2.60 21.59
N GLU A 55 11.03 3.78 21.72
CA GLU A 55 10.35 4.91 22.37
C GLU A 55 9.50 5.77 21.41
N SER A 56 9.84 5.81 20.13
CA SER A 56 9.10 6.60 19.12
C SER A 56 7.80 5.94 18.66
N GLN A 57 7.65 4.63 18.81
CA GLN A 57 6.44 3.90 18.40
C GLN A 57 5.26 4.09 19.36
N LYS A 58 5.50 4.54 20.59
CA LYS A 58 4.46 4.60 21.65
C LYS A 58 3.36 5.66 21.46
N HIS A 59 3.48 6.55 20.46
CA HIS A 59 2.55 7.67 20.30
C HIS A 59 2.10 7.95 18.86
N LEU A 60 2.18 6.95 17.94
CA LEU A 60 1.73 7.15 16.56
C LEU A 60 0.20 7.22 16.48
N VAL A 61 -0.27 8.07 15.59
CA VAL A 61 -1.69 8.25 15.28
C VAL A 61 -2.08 7.27 14.16
N SER A 62 -2.98 6.34 14.50
CA SER A 62 -3.51 5.39 13.51
C SER A 62 -4.34 6.12 12.45
N SER A 63 -4.20 5.72 11.20
CA SER A 63 -5.01 6.22 10.08
C SER A 63 -6.47 5.76 10.15
N GLY A 64 -6.73 4.65 10.84
CA GLY A 64 -8.03 3.98 10.85
C GLY A 64 -8.31 3.17 9.57
N ILE A 65 -7.36 3.12 8.65
CA ILE A 65 -7.48 2.39 7.38
C ILE A 65 -6.75 1.05 7.50
N PRO A 66 -7.45 -0.09 7.42
CA PRO A 66 -6.83 -1.40 7.47
C PRO A 66 -5.68 -1.52 6.46
N GLY A 67 -4.52 -2.01 6.90
CA GLY A 67 -3.31 -2.17 6.11
C GLY A 67 -2.48 -0.90 5.92
N LEU A 68 -3.04 0.31 6.02
CA LEU A 68 -2.29 1.54 5.78
C LEU A 68 -1.30 1.86 6.91
N ASP A 69 -1.65 1.57 8.15
CA ASP A 69 -0.74 1.79 9.28
C ASP A 69 0.54 0.94 9.15
N SER A 70 0.45 -0.26 8.56
CA SER A 70 1.61 -1.08 8.21
C SER A 70 2.49 -0.37 7.20
N VAL A 71 1.91 0.17 6.12
CA VAL A 71 2.64 0.97 5.11
C VAL A 71 3.32 2.19 5.74
N LEU A 72 2.65 2.84 6.69
CA LEU A 72 3.17 3.97 7.44
C LEU A 72 4.15 3.57 8.55
N GLY A 73 4.52 2.28 8.67
CA GLY A 73 5.39 1.76 9.73
C GLY A 73 4.79 1.87 11.14
N GLY A 74 3.45 1.79 11.26
CA GLY A 74 2.68 1.81 12.52
C GLY A 74 1.77 3.02 12.70
N GLY A 75 1.74 3.98 11.78
CA GLY A 75 0.86 5.15 11.80
C GLY A 75 1.58 6.47 11.56
N LEU A 76 0.87 7.57 11.76
CA LEU A 76 1.34 8.93 11.50
C LEU A 76 1.99 9.53 12.76
N PRO A 77 3.14 10.22 12.69
CA PRO A 77 3.63 11.09 13.75
C PRO A 77 2.55 12.10 14.22
N PRO A 78 2.35 12.27 15.53
CA PRO A 78 1.30 13.15 16.05
C PRO A 78 1.61 14.63 15.83
N ASN A 79 0.55 15.46 15.90
CA ASN A 79 0.64 16.92 15.90
C ASN A 79 1.33 17.50 14.67
N GLN A 80 1.12 16.89 13.52
CA GLN A 80 1.71 17.29 12.23
C GLN A 80 0.63 17.48 11.16
N LEU A 81 1.01 18.15 10.07
CA LEU A 81 0.16 18.35 8.91
C LEU A 81 0.46 17.30 7.84
N TYR A 82 -0.57 16.61 7.38
CA TYR A 82 -0.54 15.60 6.32
C TYR A 82 -1.40 16.03 5.15
N LEU A 83 -0.96 15.73 3.94
CA LEU A 83 -1.70 15.96 2.71
C LEU A 83 -2.13 14.62 2.10
N VAL A 84 -3.41 14.46 1.83
CA VAL A 84 -3.97 13.41 1.00
C VAL A 84 -4.37 13.99 -0.33
N GLN A 85 -3.66 13.63 -1.38
CA GLN A 85 -3.84 14.16 -2.72
C GLN A 85 -4.35 13.07 -3.66
N GLY A 86 -5.29 13.41 -4.54
CA GLY A 86 -5.84 12.47 -5.52
C GLY A 86 -6.93 13.11 -6.37
N ALA A 87 -7.19 12.55 -7.55
CA ALA A 87 -8.26 12.99 -8.44
C ALA A 87 -9.64 12.85 -7.77
N SER A 88 -10.68 13.41 -8.39
CA SER A 88 -12.05 13.18 -7.93
C SER A 88 -12.39 11.67 -8.00
N GLY A 89 -13.13 11.16 -7.01
CA GLY A 89 -13.52 9.74 -6.95
C GLY A 89 -12.46 8.80 -6.39
N THR A 90 -11.26 9.28 -6.00
CA THR A 90 -10.23 8.44 -5.37
C THR A 90 -10.49 8.12 -3.90
N GLY A 91 -11.50 8.73 -3.26
CA GLY A 91 -11.89 8.45 -1.87
C GLY A 91 -11.21 9.33 -0.82
N LYS A 92 -10.76 10.54 -1.17
CA LYS A 92 -10.14 11.48 -0.21
C LYS A 92 -11.06 11.80 0.98
N THR A 93 -12.32 12.12 0.73
CA THR A 93 -13.33 12.39 1.76
C THR A 93 -13.55 11.16 2.64
N THR A 94 -13.67 9.96 2.04
CA THR A 94 -13.78 8.68 2.77
C THR A 94 -12.55 8.43 3.64
N PHE A 95 -11.34 8.72 3.14
CA PHE A 95 -10.09 8.64 3.90
C PHE A 95 -10.14 9.57 5.12
N GLY A 96 -10.53 10.83 4.92
CA GLY A 96 -10.66 11.82 5.99
C GLY A 96 -11.66 11.39 7.07
N LEU A 97 -12.83 10.93 6.66
CA LEU A 97 -13.85 10.44 7.58
C LEU A 97 -13.35 9.23 8.39
N GLN A 98 -12.70 8.27 7.75
CA GLN A 98 -12.17 7.08 8.42
C GLN A 98 -11.11 7.44 9.47
N PHE A 99 -10.25 8.42 9.15
CA PHE A 99 -9.28 8.98 10.10
C PHE A 99 -9.96 9.63 11.32
N LEU A 100 -11.08 10.34 11.14
CA LEU A 100 -11.84 10.94 12.25
C LEU A 100 -12.57 9.87 13.07
N PHE A 101 -13.21 8.89 12.42
CA PHE A 101 -13.89 7.80 13.14
C PHE A 101 -12.93 6.98 14.00
N GLU A 102 -11.70 6.76 13.53
CA GLU A 102 -10.67 6.13 14.37
C GLU A 102 -10.31 6.98 15.59
N GLY A 103 -10.28 8.31 15.45
CA GLY A 103 -10.12 9.23 16.57
C GLY A 103 -11.26 9.09 17.59
N LEU A 104 -12.50 9.12 17.13
CA LEU A 104 -13.69 8.93 17.98
C LEU A 104 -13.62 7.59 18.72
N ARG A 105 -13.24 6.51 18.02
CA ARG A 105 -13.09 5.18 18.62
C ARG A 105 -12.07 5.17 19.77
N LYS A 106 -11.05 6.05 19.69
CA LYS A 106 -10.02 6.22 20.73
C LYS A 106 -10.39 7.25 21.79
N GLY A 107 -11.58 7.87 21.70
CA GLY A 107 -12.02 8.91 22.63
C GLY A 107 -11.37 10.27 22.40
N GLU A 108 -10.80 10.50 21.23
CA GLU A 108 -10.20 11.76 20.81
C GLU A 108 -11.28 12.74 20.33
N LYS A 109 -11.05 14.04 20.52
CA LYS A 109 -11.91 15.08 19.97
C LYS A 109 -11.59 15.29 18.49
N VAL A 110 -12.59 15.23 17.64
CA VAL A 110 -12.41 15.28 16.18
C VAL A 110 -13.20 16.43 15.58
N LEU A 111 -12.65 17.04 14.54
CA LEU A 111 -13.29 18.14 13.80
C LEU A 111 -13.14 17.91 12.30
N LEU A 112 -14.25 18.07 11.58
CA LEU A 112 -14.28 18.13 10.12
C LEU A 112 -14.57 19.57 9.68
N ILE A 113 -13.72 20.13 8.85
CA ILE A 113 -13.96 21.39 8.15
C ILE A 113 -14.23 21.03 6.69
N GLY A 114 -15.50 21.18 6.26
CA GLY A 114 -15.93 20.99 4.88
C GLY A 114 -15.95 22.32 4.13
N THR A 115 -15.37 22.35 2.94
CA THR A 115 -15.37 23.52 2.05
C THR A 115 -16.11 23.27 0.75
N SER A 116 -16.27 22.02 0.34
CA SER A 116 -16.87 21.62 -0.93
C SER A 116 -18.24 20.97 -0.75
N GLU A 117 -18.29 19.93 0.08
CA GLU A 117 -19.49 19.14 0.29
C GLU A 117 -20.33 19.71 1.44
N THR A 118 -21.65 19.66 1.29
CA THR A 118 -22.60 19.99 2.36
C THR A 118 -22.58 18.93 3.46
N GLU A 119 -23.07 19.29 4.65
CA GLU A 119 -23.20 18.32 5.76
C GLU A 119 -24.09 17.12 5.35
N GLN A 120 -25.11 17.33 4.54
CA GLN A 120 -25.99 16.25 4.08
C GLN A 120 -25.26 15.27 3.16
N GLU A 121 -24.41 15.77 2.27
CA GLU A 121 -23.58 14.92 1.38
C GLU A 121 -22.55 14.13 2.17
N ILE A 122 -21.89 14.75 3.14
CA ILE A 122 -20.93 14.05 4.01
C ILE A 122 -21.62 12.97 4.86
N ARG A 123 -22.82 13.27 5.41
CA ARG A 123 -23.61 12.26 6.14
C ARG A 123 -24.03 11.11 5.22
N PHE A 124 -24.44 11.40 3.99
CA PHE A 124 -24.77 10.37 3.00
C PHE A 124 -23.56 9.47 2.68
N ILE A 125 -22.35 10.05 2.55
CA ILE A 125 -21.11 9.28 2.37
C ILE A 125 -20.88 8.38 3.58
N ALA A 126 -21.00 8.89 4.80
CA ALA A 126 -20.82 8.11 6.03
C ALA A 126 -21.81 6.94 6.11
N GLU A 127 -23.08 7.20 5.86
CA GLU A 127 -24.16 6.19 5.85
C GLU A 127 -23.90 5.09 4.80
N SER A 128 -23.38 5.43 3.62
CA SER A 128 -23.05 4.47 2.57
C SER A 128 -21.97 3.46 3.00
N HIS A 129 -21.16 3.82 3.99
CA HIS A 129 -20.17 2.97 4.61
C HIS A 129 -20.62 2.35 5.94
N ASN A 130 -21.90 2.49 6.32
CA ASN A 130 -22.46 2.05 7.59
C ASN A 130 -21.82 2.75 8.81
N TRP A 131 -21.40 3.98 8.66
CA TRP A 131 -20.86 4.79 9.76
C TRP A 131 -21.94 5.71 10.35
N SER A 132 -22.01 5.77 11.69
CA SER A 132 -22.75 6.84 12.38
C SER A 132 -21.91 8.10 12.39
N PHE A 133 -22.51 9.21 11.99
CA PHE A 133 -21.86 10.52 12.02
C PHE A 133 -21.86 11.16 13.42
N ASP A 134 -22.41 10.48 14.40
CA ASP A 134 -22.52 10.99 15.77
C ASP A 134 -21.13 11.19 16.40
N GLY A 135 -20.93 12.35 17.01
CA GLY A 135 -19.69 12.71 17.68
C GLY A 135 -18.63 13.37 16.82
N ILE A 136 -18.88 13.55 15.51
CA ILE A 136 -18.03 14.40 14.66
C ILE A 136 -18.56 15.84 14.72
N ASP A 137 -17.74 16.75 15.27
CA ASP A 137 -17.98 18.17 15.13
C ASP A 137 -17.70 18.58 13.69
N MET A 138 -18.68 19.17 13.01
CA MET A 138 -18.52 19.63 11.64
C MET A 138 -18.70 21.14 11.56
N TYR A 139 -17.74 21.79 10.93
CA TYR A 139 -17.85 23.17 10.50
C TYR A 139 -17.90 23.24 8.98
N HIS A 140 -19.00 23.76 8.47
CA HIS A 140 -19.15 24.00 7.02
C HIS A 140 -18.94 25.48 6.75
N HIS A 141 -18.01 25.78 5.85
CA HIS A 141 -17.84 27.15 5.38
C HIS A 141 -18.94 27.48 4.36
N ASP A 142 -20.08 27.93 4.88
CA ASP A 142 -21.19 28.35 4.02
C ASP A 142 -20.90 29.74 3.42
N GLY A 143 -20.46 29.76 2.15
CA GLY A 143 -20.37 30.98 1.38
C GLY A 143 -21.71 31.74 1.26
N ALA A 144 -22.83 31.08 1.62
CA ALA A 144 -24.15 31.67 1.57
C ALA A 144 -24.44 32.68 2.68
N GLN A 145 -23.85 32.53 3.87
CA GLN A 145 -23.95 33.56 4.92
C GLN A 145 -23.25 34.86 4.56
N ASN A 146 -22.36 34.83 3.58
CA ASN A 146 -21.75 36.02 3.01
C ASN A 146 -22.54 36.63 1.83
N ARG A 147 -23.63 35.99 1.37
CA ARG A 147 -24.44 36.55 0.27
C ARG A 147 -25.02 37.94 0.58
N GLU A 148 -25.43 38.21 1.81
CA GLU A 148 -25.88 39.54 2.20
C GLU A 148 -24.72 40.57 2.19
N LEU A 149 -23.48 40.13 2.40
CA LEU A 149 -22.28 40.93 2.22
C LEU A 149 -21.88 41.06 0.74
N PHE A 150 -22.10 40.00 -0.08
CA PHE A 150 -21.83 40.04 -1.52
C PHE A 150 -22.76 40.97 -2.29
N GLU A 151 -24.04 41.12 -1.86
CA GLU A 151 -24.97 42.06 -2.48
C GLU A 151 -24.66 43.53 -2.16
N GLN A 152 -23.91 43.82 -1.09
CA GLN A 152 -23.55 45.19 -0.68
C GLN A 152 -22.12 45.62 -1.04
N THR A 153 -21.26 44.72 -1.45
CA THR A 153 -19.84 45.06 -1.75
C THR A 153 -19.42 44.56 -3.12
N VAL A 154 -19.32 45.50 -4.04
CA VAL A 154 -18.69 45.31 -5.33
C VAL A 154 -17.22 44.88 -5.08
N ILE A 155 -16.94 43.57 -5.24
CA ILE A 155 -15.61 43.00 -5.39
C ILE A 155 -14.67 43.28 -4.18
N LEU A 156 -14.75 42.44 -3.13
CA LEU A 156 -13.61 42.32 -2.22
C LEU A 156 -12.46 41.65 -3.00
N PRO A 157 -11.26 42.20 -3.04
CA PRO A 157 -10.11 41.52 -3.61
C PRO A 157 -9.89 40.18 -2.89
N ALA A 158 -9.52 39.13 -3.63
CA ALA A 158 -9.16 37.81 -3.05
C ALA A 158 -8.12 37.93 -1.92
N GLU A 159 -7.32 38.97 -1.95
CA GLU A 159 -6.35 39.39 -0.92
C GLU A 159 -6.97 39.68 0.46
N VAL A 160 -8.25 40.02 0.53
CA VAL A 160 -8.96 40.31 1.80
C VAL A 160 -9.86 39.13 2.19
N GLU A 161 -10.45 38.45 1.23
CA GLU A 161 -11.42 37.37 1.46
C GLU A 161 -10.75 36.10 1.98
N LEU A 162 -9.65 35.69 1.36
CA LEU A 162 -8.96 34.44 1.72
C LEU A 162 -8.37 34.46 3.14
N PRO A 163 -7.65 35.51 3.60
CA PRO A 163 -7.22 35.60 4.98
C PRO A 163 -8.37 35.51 5.99
N ARG A 164 -9.50 36.18 5.70
CA ARG A 164 -10.69 36.18 6.57
C ARG A 164 -11.32 34.79 6.69
N ILE A 165 -11.38 34.05 5.59
CA ILE A 165 -11.88 32.67 5.63
C ILE A 165 -10.99 31.83 6.51
N LEU A 166 -9.66 31.91 6.34
CA LEU A 166 -8.72 31.17 7.17
C LEU A 166 -8.76 31.59 8.63
N GLU A 167 -8.87 32.87 8.94
CA GLU A 167 -9.05 33.34 10.32
C GLU A 167 -10.29 32.71 10.95
N ASN A 168 -11.43 32.70 10.27
CA ASN A 168 -12.65 32.06 10.77
C ASN A 168 -12.45 30.54 11.03
N LEU A 169 -11.75 29.83 10.11
CA LEU A 169 -11.46 28.42 10.29
C LEU A 169 -10.53 28.17 11.50
N LEU A 170 -9.52 29.03 11.67
CA LEU A 170 -8.59 28.93 12.80
C LEU A 170 -9.26 29.26 14.14
N ASP A 171 -10.20 30.21 14.17
CA ASP A 171 -11.00 30.53 15.35
C ASP A 171 -11.86 29.34 15.80
N VAL A 172 -12.43 28.58 14.83
CA VAL A 172 -13.16 27.33 15.14
C VAL A 172 -12.21 26.31 15.77
N VAL A 173 -11.03 26.12 15.21
CA VAL A 173 -10.03 25.19 15.75
C VAL A 173 -9.56 25.61 17.16
N GLU A 174 -9.38 26.91 17.40
CA GLU A 174 -9.03 27.47 18.74
C GLU A 174 -10.11 27.19 19.78
N ARG A 175 -11.37 27.29 19.39
CA ARG A 175 -12.52 27.07 20.25
C ARG A 175 -12.68 25.58 20.57
N GLU A 176 -12.67 24.75 19.53
CA GLU A 176 -12.94 23.31 19.65
C GLU A 176 -11.76 22.50 20.17
N LYS A 177 -10.53 22.92 19.88
CA LYS A 177 -9.28 22.25 20.30
C LYS A 177 -9.30 20.75 19.99
N PRO A 178 -9.47 20.36 18.71
CA PRO A 178 -9.54 18.96 18.34
C PRO A 178 -8.17 18.27 18.44
N ASP A 179 -8.16 16.97 18.72
CA ASP A 179 -6.98 16.11 18.63
C ASP A 179 -6.72 15.71 17.16
N ARG A 180 -7.81 15.54 16.37
CA ARG A 180 -7.74 15.31 14.91
C ARG A 180 -8.61 16.31 14.18
N LEU A 181 -8.04 16.81 13.08
CA LEU A 181 -8.71 17.73 12.18
C LEU A 181 -8.59 17.22 10.74
N VAL A 182 -9.70 17.27 10.01
CA VAL A 182 -9.70 17.12 8.54
C VAL A 182 -10.20 18.40 7.92
N ILE A 183 -9.48 18.92 6.92
CA ILE A 183 -9.91 20.02 6.05
C ILE A 183 -10.12 19.45 4.65
N ASP A 184 -11.37 19.35 4.22
CA ASP A 184 -11.79 18.76 2.96
C ASP A 184 -12.64 19.74 2.13
N SER A 185 -12.04 20.48 1.13
CA SER A 185 -10.70 20.33 0.65
C SER A 185 -9.99 21.70 0.53
N LEU A 186 -8.66 21.68 0.41
CA LEU A 186 -7.89 22.89 0.10
C LEU A 186 -8.09 23.39 -1.33
N THR A 187 -8.72 22.59 -2.18
CA THR A 187 -8.93 22.93 -3.59
C THR A 187 -9.73 24.23 -3.76
N GLU A 188 -10.79 24.44 -2.96
CA GLU A 188 -11.59 25.65 -2.99
C GLU A 188 -10.80 26.86 -2.47
N ILE A 189 -10.03 26.67 -1.40
CA ILE A 189 -9.14 27.69 -0.84
C ILE A 189 -8.13 28.13 -1.89
N ARG A 190 -7.60 27.18 -2.66
CA ARG A 190 -6.68 27.45 -3.76
C ARG A 190 -7.32 28.22 -4.91
N LEU A 191 -8.53 27.82 -5.31
CA LEU A 191 -9.28 28.51 -6.36
C LEU A 191 -9.58 29.98 -6.00
N MET A 192 -9.85 30.26 -4.72
CA MET A 192 -10.07 31.61 -4.22
C MET A 192 -8.78 32.44 -4.21
N ALA A 193 -7.63 31.82 -4.07
CA ALA A 193 -6.35 32.52 -3.96
C ALA A 193 -5.93 33.26 -5.24
N ARG A 194 -6.50 32.90 -6.42
CA ARG A 194 -6.19 33.44 -7.77
C ARG A 194 -4.72 33.39 -8.17
N GLU A 195 -3.78 33.58 -7.24
CA GLU A 195 -2.34 33.54 -7.43
C GLU A 195 -1.67 32.58 -6.45
N ASP A 196 -0.71 31.79 -6.93
CA ASP A 196 0.00 30.79 -6.13
C ASP A 196 0.73 31.37 -4.92
N TYR A 197 1.22 32.61 -5.02
CA TYR A 197 1.88 33.29 -3.91
C TYR A 197 0.95 33.51 -2.71
N TRP A 198 -0.29 33.92 -2.95
CA TRP A 198 -1.28 34.12 -1.89
C TRP A 198 -1.66 32.79 -1.25
N TYR A 199 -1.89 31.76 -2.05
CA TYR A 199 -2.14 30.42 -1.55
C TYR A 199 -1.01 29.92 -0.66
N TRP A 200 0.22 30.03 -1.13
CA TRP A 200 1.40 29.63 -0.38
C TRP A 200 1.56 30.39 0.96
N SER A 201 1.34 31.70 0.96
CA SER A 201 1.41 32.51 2.19
C SER A 201 0.39 32.06 3.24
N GLN A 202 -0.81 31.69 2.81
CA GLN A 202 -1.87 31.17 3.70
C GLN A 202 -1.53 29.77 4.23
N LEU A 203 -0.97 28.90 3.41
CA LEU A 203 -0.49 27.59 3.86
C LEU A 203 0.63 27.70 4.90
N LEU A 204 1.52 28.69 4.75
CA LEU A 204 2.53 28.98 5.77
C LEU A 204 1.92 29.50 7.08
N ALA A 205 0.89 30.34 7.00
CA ALA A 205 0.16 30.80 8.17
C ALA A 205 -0.52 29.62 8.88
N LEU A 206 -1.16 28.73 8.12
CA LEU A 206 -1.77 27.50 8.62
C LEU A 206 -0.72 26.63 9.33
N LYS A 207 0.42 26.38 8.70
CA LYS A 207 1.51 25.61 9.32
C LYS A 207 1.97 26.23 10.64
N ARG A 208 2.20 27.56 10.66
CA ARG A 208 2.64 28.27 11.87
C ARG A 208 1.62 28.16 12.99
N PHE A 209 0.33 28.24 12.66
CA PHE A 209 -0.74 28.12 13.64
C PHE A 209 -0.73 26.74 14.33
N PHE A 210 -0.45 25.65 13.58
CA PHE A 210 -0.45 24.29 14.12
C PHE A 210 0.86 23.87 14.81
N LEU A 211 1.95 24.66 14.71
CA LEU A 211 3.26 24.30 15.29
C LEU A 211 3.19 24.01 16.81
N ASP A 212 2.36 24.78 17.53
CA ASP A 212 2.22 24.66 18.99
C ASP A 212 0.91 23.98 19.42
N LYS A 213 0.16 23.44 18.46
CA LYS A 213 -1.12 22.77 18.74
C LYS A 213 -0.92 21.26 18.88
N ARG A 214 -1.65 20.65 19.83
CA ARG A 214 -1.74 19.20 19.95
C ARG A 214 -2.84 18.66 19.05
N CYS A 215 -2.68 18.83 17.74
CA CYS A 215 -3.65 18.43 16.74
C CYS A 215 -2.96 17.78 15.54
N THR A 216 -3.39 16.61 15.13
CA THR A 216 -2.95 15.97 13.89
C THR A 216 -3.92 16.35 12.79
N VAL A 217 -3.39 16.99 11.75
CA VAL A 217 -4.20 17.62 10.70
C VAL A 217 -4.03 16.88 9.38
N LEU A 218 -5.15 16.52 8.79
CA LEU A 218 -5.22 15.93 7.46
C LEU A 218 -5.87 16.94 6.51
N LEU A 219 -5.15 17.28 5.46
CA LEU A 219 -5.58 18.16 4.40
C LEU A 219 -5.85 17.34 3.15
N THR A 220 -6.96 17.59 2.46
CA THR A 220 -7.22 16.94 1.16
C THR A 220 -7.08 17.95 0.03
N GLU A 221 -6.61 17.49 -1.14
CA GLU A 221 -6.47 18.34 -2.32
C GLU A 221 -6.56 17.51 -3.62
N ILE A 222 -7.07 18.12 -4.68
CA ILE A 222 -6.95 17.59 -6.04
C ILE A 222 -5.56 17.96 -6.59
N PRO A 223 -4.81 17.01 -7.19
CA PRO A 223 -3.50 17.29 -7.76
C PRO A 223 -3.56 18.40 -8.80
N THR A 224 -2.60 19.30 -8.76
CA THR A 224 -2.41 20.31 -9.79
C THR A 224 -1.10 20.08 -10.52
N PRO A 225 -1.04 20.39 -11.82
CA PRO A 225 0.20 20.26 -12.59
C PRO A 225 1.33 21.05 -11.96
N GLU A 226 2.52 20.45 -11.88
CA GLU A 226 3.78 21.13 -11.57
C GLU A 226 3.98 22.38 -12.48
N PRO A 227 4.60 23.49 -12.00
CA PRO A 227 5.62 23.54 -10.94
C PRO A 227 5.16 24.09 -9.57
N PHE A 228 3.89 24.27 -9.31
CA PHE A 228 3.38 25.09 -8.18
C PHE A 228 2.89 24.31 -6.96
N SER A 229 3.36 23.10 -6.71
CA SER A 229 2.94 22.36 -5.51
C SER A 229 3.75 22.75 -4.25
N ALA A 230 3.72 24.03 -3.89
CA ALA A 230 4.39 24.55 -2.70
C ALA A 230 3.95 23.87 -1.41
N ILE A 231 2.73 23.32 -1.37
CA ILE A 231 2.20 22.58 -0.21
C ILE A 231 3.06 21.37 0.16
N HIS A 232 3.71 20.72 -0.82
CA HIS A 232 4.56 19.56 -0.56
C HIS A 232 5.77 19.90 0.35
N SER A 233 6.25 21.15 0.31
CA SER A 233 7.34 21.61 1.19
C SER A 233 6.85 21.92 2.61
N ILE A 234 5.57 22.23 2.77
CA ILE A 234 4.97 22.69 4.01
C ILE A 234 4.52 21.51 4.89
N VAL A 235 3.92 20.50 4.29
CA VAL A 235 3.39 19.33 5.01
C VAL A 235 4.49 18.40 5.51
N HIS A 236 4.21 17.71 6.61
CA HIS A 236 5.10 16.73 7.21
C HIS A 236 5.09 15.40 6.44
N GLY A 237 3.94 15.02 5.92
CA GLY A 237 3.78 13.85 5.06
C GLY A 237 2.80 14.08 3.92
N LYS A 238 2.99 13.34 2.82
CA LYS A 238 2.12 13.34 1.65
C LYS A 238 1.74 11.92 1.28
N ILE A 239 0.45 11.71 1.14
CA ILE A 239 -0.18 10.45 0.71
C ILE A 239 -0.86 10.73 -0.62
N GLU A 240 -0.59 9.93 -1.62
CA GLU A 240 -1.15 10.05 -2.96
C GLU A 240 -2.11 8.90 -3.25
N LEU A 241 -3.31 9.25 -3.69
CA LEU A 241 -4.36 8.31 -4.11
C LEU A 241 -4.50 8.38 -5.62
N GLU A 242 -4.30 7.27 -6.30
CA GLU A 242 -4.45 7.16 -7.75
C GLU A 242 -5.61 6.23 -8.12
N GLN A 243 -6.28 6.56 -9.22
CA GLN A 243 -7.27 5.71 -9.88
C GLN A 243 -6.86 5.57 -11.34
N ILE A 244 -6.68 4.33 -11.78
CA ILE A 244 -6.18 3.99 -13.10
C ILE A 244 -7.27 3.20 -13.82
N PRO A 245 -7.87 3.75 -14.87
CA PRO A 245 -8.82 3.01 -15.68
C PRO A 245 -8.07 1.95 -16.50
N PRO A 246 -8.36 0.65 -16.33
CA PRO A 246 -7.80 -0.39 -17.17
C PRO A 246 -8.50 -0.42 -18.53
N GLY A 247 -7.92 -1.12 -19.49
CA GLY A 247 -8.57 -1.35 -20.79
C GLY A 247 -9.84 -2.22 -20.67
N PHE A 248 -9.97 -2.98 -19.58
CA PHE A 248 -11.12 -3.85 -19.26
C PHE A 248 -11.19 -4.10 -17.76
N GLY A 249 -12.41 -4.16 -17.19
CA GLY A 249 -12.66 -4.42 -15.76
C GLY A 249 -12.78 -3.14 -14.93
N PRO A 250 -12.87 -3.26 -13.61
CA PRO A 250 -13.02 -2.13 -12.69
C PRO A 250 -11.71 -1.33 -12.59
N ASP A 251 -11.86 -0.06 -12.23
CA ASP A 251 -10.73 0.82 -11.99
C ASP A 251 -9.79 0.26 -10.91
N ARG A 252 -8.49 0.34 -11.18
CA ARG A 252 -7.45 0.02 -10.21
C ARG A 252 -7.15 1.25 -9.36
N ARG A 253 -7.12 1.06 -8.05
CA ARG A 253 -6.77 2.12 -7.11
C ARG A 253 -5.47 1.79 -6.41
N ARG A 254 -4.56 2.78 -6.35
CA ARG A 254 -3.25 2.66 -5.70
C ARG A 254 -3.02 3.83 -4.76
N ILE A 255 -2.36 3.55 -3.66
CA ILE A 255 -1.91 4.51 -2.66
C ILE A 255 -0.39 4.49 -2.59
N ARG A 256 0.22 5.66 -2.45
CA ARG A 256 1.66 5.82 -2.27
C ARG A 256 1.93 6.86 -1.20
N ILE A 257 2.94 6.59 -0.39
CA ILE A 257 3.48 7.59 0.53
C ILE A 257 4.64 8.28 -0.19
N ASP A 258 4.45 9.54 -0.58
CA ASP A 258 5.49 10.32 -1.25
C ASP A 258 6.51 10.89 -0.28
N LYS A 259 6.05 11.16 0.95
CA LYS A 259 6.85 11.82 1.97
C LYS A 259 6.30 11.49 3.35
N LEU A 260 7.19 11.16 4.27
CA LEU A 260 6.91 11.08 5.69
C LEU A 260 8.19 11.46 6.45
N GLN A 261 8.21 12.64 7.07
CA GLN A 261 9.41 13.14 7.73
C GLN A 261 9.65 12.47 9.08
N GLY A 262 10.91 12.12 9.32
CA GLY A 262 11.37 11.61 10.62
C GLY A 262 10.99 10.15 10.91
N LYS A 263 10.51 9.41 9.90
CA LYS A 263 10.11 8.03 10.06
C LYS A 263 10.24 7.27 8.74
N ASP A 264 10.62 5.99 8.84
CA ASP A 264 10.61 5.06 7.71
C ASP A 264 9.19 4.58 7.41
N PHE A 265 8.93 4.29 6.15
CA PHE A 265 7.67 3.79 5.64
C PHE A 265 7.93 2.85 4.45
N HIS A 266 6.94 2.04 4.10
CA HIS A 266 7.04 1.17 2.93
C HIS A 266 6.86 1.98 1.65
N GLU A 267 7.94 2.11 0.89
CA GLU A 267 7.96 2.84 -0.38
C GLU A 267 7.24 2.07 -1.49
N GLY A 268 6.84 2.81 -2.53
CA GLY A 268 6.20 2.28 -3.72
C GLY A 268 4.68 2.40 -3.68
N TYR A 269 4.04 1.72 -4.62
CA TYR A 269 2.58 1.69 -4.72
C TYR A 269 2.02 0.48 -3.99
N HIS A 270 0.94 0.70 -3.26
CA HIS A 270 0.13 -0.32 -2.61
C HIS A 270 -1.28 -0.28 -3.19
N ASP A 271 -1.90 -1.42 -3.39
CA ASP A 271 -3.29 -1.44 -3.86
C ASP A 271 -4.24 -1.04 -2.73
N TYR A 272 -5.37 -0.43 -3.08
CA TYR A 272 -6.47 -0.22 -2.13
C TYR A 272 -7.82 -0.35 -2.82
N LYS A 273 -8.84 -0.66 -2.03
CA LYS A 273 -10.25 -0.67 -2.44
C LYS A 273 -11.07 0.23 -1.53
N ILE A 274 -12.17 0.75 -2.09
CA ILE A 274 -13.24 1.39 -1.33
C ILE A 274 -14.38 0.37 -1.27
N VAL A 275 -14.69 -0.06 -0.07
CA VAL A 275 -15.73 -1.07 0.21
C VAL A 275 -16.73 -0.51 1.22
N THR A 276 -17.81 -1.24 1.49
CA THR A 276 -18.65 -0.94 2.65
C THR A 276 -17.80 -1.02 3.92
N GLY A 277 -17.68 0.08 4.65
CA GLY A 277 -16.76 0.20 5.78
C GLY A 277 -15.51 1.04 5.49
N GLY A 278 -15.36 1.57 4.25
CA GLY A 278 -14.34 2.55 3.89
C GLY A 278 -13.22 2.01 3.02
N LEU A 279 -12.05 2.63 3.10
CA LEU A 279 -10.85 2.19 2.40
C LEU A 279 -10.21 1.00 3.11
N VAL A 280 -9.70 0.07 2.30
CA VAL A 280 -8.83 -1.01 2.73
C VAL A 280 -7.58 -0.97 1.87
N CYS A 281 -6.42 -0.84 2.48
CA CYS A 281 -5.12 -0.86 1.83
C CYS A 281 -4.55 -2.28 1.87
N PHE A 282 -3.94 -2.70 0.78
CA PHE A 282 -3.22 -3.96 0.64
C PHE A 282 -1.73 -3.64 0.48
N PRO A 283 -0.96 -3.71 1.56
CA PRO A 283 0.47 -3.43 1.51
C PRO A 283 1.17 -4.33 0.49
N ARG A 284 2.08 -3.75 -0.29
CA ARG A 284 2.96 -4.54 -1.14
C ARG A 284 3.83 -5.44 -0.27
N LEU A 285 3.96 -6.71 -0.63
CA LEU A 285 4.87 -7.61 0.03
C LEU A 285 6.31 -7.17 -0.24
N ILE A 286 7.16 -7.30 0.77
CA ILE A 286 8.59 -7.06 0.66
C ILE A 286 9.29 -8.36 1.04
N ALA A 287 9.76 -9.11 0.04
CA ALA A 287 10.37 -10.43 0.22
C ALA A 287 11.51 -10.44 1.26
N ALA A 288 12.23 -9.32 1.40
CA ALA A 288 13.33 -9.21 2.36
C ALA A 288 12.88 -9.26 3.83
N GLU A 289 11.63 -8.87 4.13
CA GLU A 289 11.08 -8.83 5.50
C GLU A 289 10.54 -10.18 5.96
N HIS A 290 10.29 -11.10 5.03
CA HIS A 290 9.65 -12.40 5.29
C HIS A 290 10.63 -13.58 5.22
N ARG A 291 11.95 -13.33 5.33
CA ARG A 291 12.95 -14.39 5.33
C ARG A 291 12.96 -15.14 6.65
N HIS A 292 12.22 -16.23 6.74
CA HIS A 292 12.31 -17.14 7.86
C HIS A 292 13.34 -18.25 7.58
N ARG A 293 14.09 -18.65 8.63
CA ARG A 293 14.89 -19.88 8.57
C ARG A 293 13.96 -21.05 8.72
N PHE A 294 13.95 -21.94 7.76
CA PHE A 294 13.22 -23.20 7.80
C PHE A 294 14.18 -24.37 7.73
N GLU A 295 13.80 -25.50 8.30
CA GLU A 295 14.51 -26.75 8.12
C GLU A 295 14.12 -27.32 6.75
N ALA A 296 15.11 -27.65 5.92
CA ALA A 296 14.86 -28.24 4.61
C ALA A 296 14.39 -29.67 4.81
N GLU A 297 13.11 -29.90 4.60
CA GLU A 297 12.47 -31.22 4.59
C GLU A 297 11.93 -31.50 3.20
N THR A 298 11.78 -32.76 2.87
CA THR A 298 11.18 -33.20 1.60
C THR A 298 9.78 -33.73 1.84
N ILE A 299 8.80 -33.20 1.13
CA ILE A 299 7.39 -33.62 1.23
C ILE A 299 6.98 -34.44 0.01
N SER A 300 6.30 -35.56 0.25
CA SER A 300 5.77 -36.42 -0.81
C SER A 300 4.70 -35.71 -1.62
N THR A 301 4.74 -35.89 -2.94
CA THR A 301 3.70 -35.43 -3.87
C THR A 301 2.44 -36.31 -3.83
N GLY A 302 2.47 -37.42 -3.11
CA GLY A 302 1.43 -38.47 -3.14
C GLY A 302 1.53 -39.40 -4.35
N ASN A 303 2.60 -39.29 -5.13
CA ASN A 303 2.89 -40.19 -6.25
C ASN A 303 4.33 -40.70 -6.15
N GLY A 304 4.49 -41.95 -5.73
CA GLY A 304 5.81 -42.54 -5.50
C GLY A 304 6.70 -42.58 -6.75
N GLY A 305 6.13 -42.58 -7.95
CA GLY A 305 6.90 -42.49 -9.19
C GLY A 305 7.54 -41.11 -9.37
N PHE A 306 6.80 -40.05 -9.12
CA PHE A 306 7.32 -38.68 -9.14
C PHE A 306 8.30 -38.43 -7.98
N ASP A 307 7.96 -38.89 -6.78
CA ASP A 307 8.84 -38.74 -5.62
C ASP A 307 10.19 -39.41 -5.86
N GLY A 308 10.20 -40.59 -6.51
CA GLY A 308 11.45 -41.28 -6.91
C GLY A 308 12.30 -40.48 -7.89
N ILE A 309 11.67 -39.78 -8.85
CA ILE A 309 12.36 -38.90 -9.84
C ILE A 309 12.90 -37.64 -9.15
N LEU A 310 12.16 -37.11 -8.18
CA LEU A 310 12.51 -35.88 -7.44
C LEU A 310 13.45 -36.14 -6.26
N GLY A 311 13.91 -37.39 -6.04
CA GLY A 311 14.81 -37.69 -4.92
C GLY A 311 14.14 -37.80 -3.56
N GLY A 312 12.80 -37.97 -3.52
CA GLY A 312 12.01 -38.14 -2.31
C GLY A 312 10.73 -37.31 -2.27
N GLY A 313 10.61 -36.30 -3.11
CA GLY A 313 9.46 -35.38 -3.17
C GLY A 313 9.85 -33.96 -3.47
N LEU A 314 9.08 -33.00 -2.97
CA LEU A 314 9.32 -31.56 -3.12
C LEU A 314 10.00 -31.01 -1.86
N ASP A 315 11.01 -30.14 -2.02
CA ASP A 315 11.67 -29.48 -0.89
C ASP A 315 10.76 -28.41 -0.28
N THR A 316 10.63 -28.39 1.03
CA THR A 316 9.93 -27.32 1.77
C THR A 316 10.62 -25.97 1.59
N GLY A 317 9.86 -24.88 1.65
CA GLY A 317 10.37 -23.52 1.46
C GLY A 317 10.86 -23.22 0.04
N THR A 318 10.41 -24.00 -0.95
CA THR A 318 10.75 -23.79 -2.36
C THR A 318 9.49 -23.52 -3.19
N SER A 319 9.68 -22.82 -4.31
CA SER A 319 8.64 -22.59 -5.30
C SER A 319 8.82 -23.56 -6.46
N VAL A 320 7.76 -24.30 -6.79
CA VAL A 320 7.75 -25.31 -7.85
C VAL A 320 6.90 -24.85 -9.02
N LEU A 321 7.48 -24.81 -10.22
CA LEU A 321 6.76 -24.46 -11.45
C LEU A 321 6.48 -25.70 -12.31
N LEU A 322 5.20 -25.99 -12.55
CA LEU A 322 4.75 -27.04 -13.46
C LEU A 322 4.58 -26.48 -14.88
N VAL A 323 5.42 -26.87 -15.80
CA VAL A 323 5.42 -26.41 -17.21
C VAL A 323 5.03 -27.53 -18.15
N GLY A 324 4.16 -27.24 -19.10
CA GLY A 324 3.77 -28.20 -20.14
C GLY A 324 2.58 -27.70 -20.95
N PRO A 325 2.32 -28.28 -22.15
CA PRO A 325 1.13 -27.98 -22.96
C PRO A 325 -0.19 -28.23 -22.25
N SER A 326 -1.28 -27.70 -22.77
CA SER A 326 -2.61 -28.04 -22.29
C SER A 326 -2.86 -29.56 -22.38
N GLY A 327 -3.55 -30.14 -21.40
CA GLY A 327 -3.84 -31.58 -21.36
C GLY A 327 -2.73 -32.47 -20.80
N THR A 328 -1.59 -31.94 -20.36
CA THR A 328 -0.50 -32.75 -19.77
C THR A 328 -0.66 -33.04 -18.28
N ALA A 329 -1.86 -32.89 -17.75
CA ALA A 329 -2.23 -33.21 -16.36
C ALA A 329 -1.59 -32.34 -15.28
N LYS A 330 -1.15 -31.09 -15.57
CA LYS A 330 -0.55 -30.16 -14.58
C LYS A 330 -1.49 -29.91 -13.39
N SER A 331 -2.72 -29.49 -13.66
CA SER A 331 -3.74 -29.26 -12.62
C SER A 331 -4.06 -30.53 -11.82
N LEU A 332 -4.02 -31.68 -12.47
CA LEU A 332 -4.26 -32.97 -11.79
C LEU A 332 -3.12 -33.30 -10.84
N PHE A 333 -1.85 -33.07 -11.25
CA PHE A 333 -0.68 -33.24 -10.39
C PHE A 333 -0.74 -32.28 -9.19
N ALA A 334 -1.06 -31.02 -9.42
CA ALA A 334 -1.25 -30.04 -8.33
C ALA A 334 -2.35 -30.48 -7.35
N THR A 335 -3.47 -31.01 -7.86
CA THR A 335 -4.54 -31.57 -7.05
C THR A 335 -4.10 -32.79 -6.25
N GLN A 336 -3.29 -33.67 -6.83
CA GLN A 336 -2.70 -34.82 -6.15
C GLN A 336 -1.80 -34.39 -4.97
N CYS A 337 -0.94 -33.39 -5.19
CA CYS A 337 -0.12 -32.80 -4.13
C CYS A 337 -0.97 -32.22 -3.00
N ALA A 338 -2.06 -31.52 -3.34
CA ALA A 338 -3.00 -30.96 -2.35
C ALA A 338 -3.67 -32.05 -1.50
N ALA A 339 -4.15 -33.12 -2.13
CA ALA A 339 -4.78 -34.23 -1.44
C ALA A 339 -3.78 -34.97 -0.54
N ALA A 340 -2.57 -35.23 -1.02
CA ALA A 340 -1.52 -35.89 -0.25
C ALA A 340 -1.09 -35.05 0.98
N ALA A 341 -1.01 -33.74 0.84
CA ALA A 341 -0.72 -32.86 1.95
C ALA A 341 -1.85 -32.88 3.00
N ALA A 342 -3.10 -32.78 2.54
CA ALA A 342 -4.26 -32.87 3.43
C ALA A 342 -4.34 -34.22 4.16
N GLU A 343 -3.96 -35.31 3.51
CA GLU A 343 -3.87 -36.66 4.12
C GLU A 343 -2.84 -36.72 5.24
N ARG A 344 -1.74 -35.95 5.13
CA ARG A 344 -0.72 -35.78 6.19
C ARG A 344 -1.17 -34.83 7.31
N GLY A 345 -2.35 -34.19 7.18
CA GLY A 345 -2.88 -33.23 8.15
C GLY A 345 -2.43 -31.78 7.93
N GLU A 346 -1.82 -31.49 6.79
CA GLU A 346 -1.43 -30.15 6.39
C GLU A 346 -2.62 -29.36 5.83
N LYS A 347 -2.56 -28.03 5.93
CA LYS A 347 -3.55 -27.15 5.30
C LYS A 347 -3.02 -26.65 3.95
N VAL A 348 -3.91 -26.67 2.95
CA VAL A 348 -3.59 -26.27 1.58
C VAL A 348 -4.53 -25.15 1.12
N ALA A 349 -4.00 -24.12 0.48
CA ALA A 349 -4.78 -23.12 -0.24
C ALA A 349 -4.59 -23.29 -1.76
N MET A 350 -5.69 -23.46 -2.48
CA MET A 350 -5.69 -23.54 -3.94
C MET A 350 -6.43 -22.36 -4.53
N TYR A 351 -5.77 -21.60 -5.39
CA TYR A 351 -6.33 -20.49 -6.16
C TYR A 351 -6.46 -20.90 -7.62
N ILE A 352 -7.71 -20.98 -8.08
CA ILE A 352 -8.02 -21.42 -9.45
C ILE A 352 -8.60 -20.26 -10.26
N PHE A 353 -8.10 -20.06 -11.47
CA PHE A 353 -8.45 -18.95 -12.35
C PHE A 353 -9.30 -19.37 -13.54
N ASP A 354 -9.00 -20.53 -14.12
CA ASP A 354 -9.53 -20.93 -15.43
C ASP A 354 -10.71 -21.89 -15.36
N GLU A 355 -11.03 -22.46 -14.19
CA GLU A 355 -12.11 -23.43 -14.06
C GLU A 355 -12.97 -23.17 -12.80
N ARG A 356 -14.15 -23.79 -12.78
CA ARG A 356 -15.04 -23.75 -11.61
C ARG A 356 -14.65 -24.80 -10.58
N ILE A 357 -14.84 -24.48 -9.29
CA ILE A 357 -14.57 -25.40 -8.18
C ILE A 357 -15.26 -26.75 -8.40
N GLN A 358 -16.53 -26.77 -8.81
CA GLN A 358 -17.27 -27.99 -9.06
C GLN A 358 -16.64 -28.87 -10.17
N THR A 359 -16.12 -28.23 -11.24
CA THR A 359 -15.44 -28.94 -12.33
C THR A 359 -14.14 -29.57 -11.85
N LEU A 360 -13.36 -28.84 -11.03
CA LEU A 360 -12.14 -29.35 -10.41
C LEU A 360 -12.43 -30.56 -9.52
N LEU A 361 -13.42 -30.46 -8.63
CA LEU A 361 -13.79 -31.55 -7.71
C LEU A 361 -14.27 -32.78 -8.47
N GLN A 362 -15.14 -32.63 -9.48
CA GLN A 362 -15.64 -33.74 -10.30
C GLN A 362 -14.51 -34.42 -11.09
N ARG A 363 -13.60 -33.63 -11.68
CA ARG A 363 -12.43 -34.15 -12.41
C ARG A 363 -11.50 -34.93 -11.49
N SER A 364 -11.26 -34.43 -10.29
CA SER A 364 -10.44 -35.12 -9.28
C SER A 364 -11.04 -36.44 -8.86
N SER A 365 -12.34 -36.50 -8.58
CA SER A 365 -13.05 -37.70 -8.24
C SER A 365 -13.00 -38.75 -9.35
N ASN A 366 -13.10 -38.36 -10.63
CA ASN A 366 -13.08 -39.27 -11.78
C ASN A 366 -11.75 -40.03 -11.92
N VAL A 367 -10.66 -39.51 -11.32
CA VAL A 367 -9.33 -40.15 -11.33
C VAL A 367 -8.93 -40.72 -9.96
N GLY A 368 -9.89 -40.79 -9.02
CA GLY A 368 -9.69 -41.41 -7.71
C GLY A 368 -9.03 -40.49 -6.65
N ILE A 369 -8.96 -39.16 -6.88
CA ILE A 369 -8.49 -38.19 -5.89
C ILE A 369 -9.70 -37.64 -5.15
N ASP A 370 -9.85 -37.93 -3.86
CA ASP A 370 -10.95 -37.45 -3.02
C ASP A 370 -10.73 -36.05 -2.47
N LEU A 371 -10.54 -35.08 -3.42
CA LEU A 371 -10.33 -33.67 -3.07
C LEU A 371 -11.57 -33.07 -2.39
N GLU A 372 -12.78 -33.52 -2.75
CA GLU A 372 -14.03 -33.00 -2.22
C GLU A 372 -14.15 -33.23 -0.71
N ARG A 373 -13.70 -34.37 -0.20
CA ARG A 373 -13.63 -34.66 1.23
C ARG A 373 -12.79 -33.61 1.96
N TYR A 374 -11.56 -33.40 1.51
CA TYR A 374 -10.63 -32.46 2.13
C TYR A 374 -11.11 -30.99 2.02
N TYR A 375 -11.80 -30.66 0.92
CA TYR A 375 -12.45 -29.36 0.75
C TYR A 375 -13.58 -29.14 1.76
N ARG A 376 -14.42 -30.14 2.00
CA ARG A 376 -15.50 -30.09 3.00
C ARG A 376 -14.99 -30.09 4.45
N GLU A 377 -13.90 -30.77 4.71
CA GLU A 377 -13.24 -30.79 6.03
C GLU A 377 -12.47 -29.49 6.31
N GLY A 378 -12.20 -28.67 5.29
CA GLY A 378 -11.49 -27.39 5.39
C GLY A 378 -9.98 -27.51 5.44
N SER A 379 -9.41 -28.70 5.27
CA SER A 379 -7.96 -28.92 5.13
C SER A 379 -7.45 -28.47 3.76
N VAL A 380 -8.27 -28.55 2.70
CA VAL A 380 -8.00 -27.92 1.41
C VAL A 380 -9.00 -26.78 1.20
N ARG A 381 -8.50 -25.57 1.10
CA ARG A 381 -9.31 -24.38 0.82
C ARG A 381 -9.17 -24.05 -0.66
N ILE A 382 -10.28 -24.04 -1.39
CA ILE A 382 -10.27 -23.74 -2.82
C ILE A 382 -11.00 -22.43 -3.04
N ARG A 383 -10.33 -21.48 -3.69
CA ARG A 383 -10.93 -20.21 -4.08
C ARG A 383 -10.81 -20.02 -5.59
N GLN A 384 -11.97 -19.82 -6.23
CA GLN A 384 -12.00 -19.36 -7.61
C GLN A 384 -11.77 -17.85 -7.63
N ILE A 385 -10.84 -17.41 -8.46
CA ILE A 385 -10.44 -16.01 -8.60
C ILE A 385 -10.89 -15.52 -9.98
N ASP A 386 -11.53 -14.36 -10.00
CA ASP A 386 -11.74 -13.61 -11.24
C ASP A 386 -10.56 -12.64 -11.42
N PRO A 387 -9.72 -12.83 -12.46
CA PRO A 387 -8.58 -11.96 -12.70
C PRO A 387 -8.96 -10.50 -12.93
N ALA A 388 -10.17 -10.24 -13.45
CA ALA A 388 -10.63 -8.89 -13.74
C ALA A 388 -10.96 -8.09 -12.46
N GLU A 389 -11.35 -8.76 -11.37
CA GLU A 389 -11.82 -8.11 -10.16
C GLU A 389 -10.81 -8.06 -9.01
N LEU A 390 -9.77 -8.89 -9.06
CA LEU A 390 -8.78 -8.99 -7.99
C LEU A 390 -7.51 -8.20 -8.33
N SER A 391 -7.10 -7.31 -7.43
CA SER A 391 -5.79 -6.66 -7.58
C SER A 391 -4.65 -7.57 -7.10
N PRO A 392 -3.42 -7.38 -7.62
CA PRO A 392 -2.25 -8.13 -7.16
C PRO A 392 -2.00 -8.02 -5.66
N GLY A 393 -2.09 -6.81 -5.10
CA GLY A 393 -1.91 -6.58 -3.67
C GLY A 393 -2.99 -7.26 -2.84
N GLU A 394 -4.25 -7.26 -3.30
CA GLU A 394 -5.33 -7.98 -2.64
C GLU A 394 -5.09 -9.49 -2.67
N PHE A 395 -4.63 -10.03 -3.80
CA PHE A 395 -4.28 -11.46 -3.90
C PHE A 395 -3.18 -11.83 -2.92
N SER A 396 -2.10 -11.04 -2.87
CA SER A 396 -1.00 -11.26 -1.92
C SER A 396 -1.48 -11.24 -0.47
N SER A 397 -2.35 -10.30 -0.12
CA SER A 397 -2.95 -10.21 1.22
C SER A 397 -3.78 -11.44 1.56
N TYR A 398 -4.51 -12.01 0.58
CA TYR A 398 -5.22 -13.28 0.80
C TYR A 398 -4.27 -14.44 1.05
N VAL A 399 -3.20 -14.55 0.27
CA VAL A 399 -2.20 -15.61 0.44
C VAL A 399 -1.55 -15.50 1.83
N GLN A 400 -1.13 -14.30 2.20
CA GLN A 400 -0.54 -14.04 3.51
C GLN A 400 -1.48 -14.42 4.65
N GLY A 401 -2.73 -14.01 4.61
CA GLY A 401 -3.73 -14.37 5.61
C GLY A 401 -3.93 -15.88 5.75
N GLN A 402 -3.85 -16.64 4.62
CA GLN A 402 -3.93 -18.10 4.69
C GLN A 402 -2.69 -18.72 5.34
N ILE A 403 -1.50 -18.17 5.07
CA ILE A 403 -0.26 -18.62 5.71
C ILE A 403 -0.29 -18.35 7.22
N GLU A 404 -0.77 -17.19 7.64
CA GLU A 404 -0.96 -16.83 9.07
C GLU A 404 -1.95 -17.79 9.77
N GLU A 405 -2.92 -18.32 9.04
CA GLU A 405 -3.87 -19.36 9.53
C GLU A 405 -3.28 -20.77 9.49
N GLY A 406 -2.02 -20.93 9.11
CA GLY A 406 -1.26 -22.19 9.14
C GLY A 406 -1.37 -23.02 7.86
N VAL A 407 -1.65 -22.39 6.71
CA VAL A 407 -1.49 -23.03 5.40
C VAL A 407 -0.01 -23.23 5.12
N SER A 408 0.38 -24.47 4.77
CA SER A 408 1.76 -24.85 4.45
C SER A 408 2.02 -24.97 2.94
N ILE A 409 0.98 -25.16 2.15
CA ILE A 409 1.09 -25.30 0.69
C ILE A 409 0.12 -24.35 -0.01
N VAL A 410 0.64 -23.52 -0.90
CA VAL A 410 -0.14 -22.64 -1.76
C VAL A 410 -0.04 -23.12 -3.20
N ILE A 411 -1.18 -23.29 -3.87
CA ILE A 411 -1.28 -23.72 -5.27
C ILE A 411 -1.97 -22.63 -6.08
N ILE A 412 -1.33 -22.19 -7.16
CA ILE A 412 -1.88 -21.22 -8.13
C ILE A 412 -2.08 -21.94 -9.47
N ASP A 413 -3.32 -22.17 -9.87
CA ASP A 413 -3.69 -22.87 -11.11
C ASP A 413 -4.70 -22.02 -11.93
N SER A 414 -4.27 -21.29 -12.98
CA SER A 414 -2.96 -21.32 -13.57
C SER A 414 -2.24 -19.96 -13.42
N LEU A 415 -0.91 -20.00 -13.60
CA LEU A 415 -0.10 -18.79 -13.64
C LEU A 415 -0.49 -17.88 -14.83
N ASN A 416 -0.97 -18.45 -15.93
CA ASN A 416 -1.50 -17.68 -17.07
C ASN A 416 -2.76 -16.90 -16.65
N GLY A 417 -3.71 -17.56 -15.96
CA GLY A 417 -4.90 -16.88 -15.42
C GLY A 417 -4.51 -15.78 -14.45
N TYR A 418 -3.52 -16.02 -13.61
CA TYR A 418 -2.98 -15.02 -12.71
C TYR A 418 -2.36 -13.82 -13.45
N SER A 419 -1.65 -14.06 -14.56
CA SER A 419 -1.01 -12.99 -15.33
C SER A 419 -2.02 -11.99 -15.93
N TYR A 420 -3.24 -12.44 -16.23
CA TYR A 420 -4.32 -11.55 -16.70
C TYR A 420 -4.79 -10.55 -15.63
N ALA A 421 -4.55 -10.82 -14.36
CA ALA A 421 -4.80 -9.87 -13.28
C ALA A 421 -3.76 -8.72 -13.26
N MET A 422 -2.64 -8.89 -13.94
CA MET A 422 -1.55 -7.92 -13.99
C MET A 422 -1.65 -7.05 -15.25
N PRO A 423 -1.72 -5.73 -15.13
CA PRO A 423 -1.88 -4.85 -16.30
C PRO A 423 -0.65 -4.82 -17.23
N GLU A 424 0.54 -5.23 -16.72
CA GLU A 424 1.78 -5.26 -17.50
C GLU A 424 2.63 -6.48 -17.11
N GLU A 425 3.03 -7.27 -18.08
CA GLU A 425 3.83 -8.51 -17.90
C GLU A 425 5.14 -8.31 -17.09
N ARG A 426 5.80 -7.18 -17.28
CA ARG A 426 7.06 -6.88 -16.57
C ARG A 426 6.92 -6.86 -15.04
N TYR A 427 5.73 -6.58 -14.51
CA TYR A 427 5.47 -6.58 -13.07
C TYR A 427 5.17 -7.97 -12.52
N LEU A 428 4.71 -8.90 -13.36
CA LEU A 428 4.41 -10.26 -12.94
C LEU A 428 5.61 -10.95 -12.29
N SER A 429 6.79 -10.87 -12.92
CA SER A 429 8.00 -11.49 -12.41
C SER A 429 8.43 -10.92 -11.05
N VAL A 430 8.31 -9.60 -10.87
CA VAL A 430 8.63 -8.94 -9.59
C VAL A 430 7.62 -9.36 -8.53
N HIS A 431 6.34 -9.34 -8.87
CA HIS A 431 5.29 -9.70 -7.93
C HIS A 431 5.34 -11.18 -7.51
N LEU A 432 5.63 -12.09 -8.45
CA LEU A 432 5.87 -13.49 -8.12
C LEU A 432 7.09 -13.67 -7.21
N HIS A 433 8.14 -12.89 -7.43
CA HIS A 433 9.32 -12.91 -6.56
C HIS A 433 9.00 -12.40 -5.14
N GLU A 434 8.09 -11.45 -5.00
CA GLU A 434 7.63 -10.97 -3.70
C GLU A 434 6.69 -11.99 -3.01
N LEU A 435 5.96 -12.79 -3.79
CA LEU A 435 5.01 -13.78 -3.29
C LEU A 435 5.69 -15.10 -2.87
N THR A 436 6.83 -15.43 -3.47
CA THR A 436 7.59 -16.69 -3.26
C THR A 436 8.80 -16.52 -2.37
#